data_2dc519ce54758be3da5d59d358b97d71
#
_entry.id   2dc519ce54758be3da5d59d358b97d71
#
_cell.length_a   1.000
_cell.length_b   1.000
_cell.length_c   1.000
_cell.angle_alpha   90.00
_cell.angle_beta   90.00
_cell.angle_gamma   90.00
#
_symmetry.space_group_name_H-M   'P 1'
#
loop_
_entity.id
_entity.type
_entity.pdbx_description
1 polymer ?
#
loop_
_entity_poly.entity_id
_entity_poly.type
_entity_poly.pdbx_seq_one_letter_code
_entity_poly.pdbx_strand_id
1 'polypeptide(L)'
;MRRETLDVFYSQLMDDLPEVAAEASAASGTKVAYSANPLAEQVYQLIKQDIFSFRLFPGDRFSENDIAQHYGVSRTPMRDALFRLLREGYLEVGFRRGWKVCEIDFNRLDQIYDLRIVLELAAIERLSGAPQDVMDKLRAIWCVDEGERESDPVTMFMLDEGFHRGLVSAAGNNEMLRVHNEVTERIRIVRRLDFLKAHRTSATYDEHSKILNLIDRGKSGEAGILLRAHITQSKLEVRKITLSMLATARNEKLPFVS
;
A
#
# COMPACT_ATOMS: atom_id res chain seq x y z
N MET A 1 0.09 9.24 25.34
CA MET A 1 0.93 10.17 24.56
C MET A 1 1.34 9.62 23.19
N ARG A 2 1.80 8.35 23.06
CA ARG A 2 2.21 7.79 21.75
C ARG A 2 1.09 7.39 20.80
N ARG A 3 -0.03 6.84 21.30
CA ARG A 3 -1.18 6.51 20.45
C ARG A 3 -1.74 7.76 19.76
N GLU A 4 -1.85 8.87 20.49
CA GLU A 4 -2.27 10.15 19.92
C GLU A 4 -1.27 10.70 18.90
N THR A 5 0.03 10.51 19.10
CA THR A 5 1.07 10.94 18.14
C THR A 5 1.03 10.09 16.86
N LEU A 6 0.80 8.78 16.97
CA LEU A 6 0.59 7.89 15.85
C LEU A 6 -0.71 8.22 15.10
N ASP A 7 -1.81 8.46 15.83
CA ASP A 7 -3.10 8.82 15.25
C ASP A 7 -3.04 10.17 14.51
N VAL A 8 -2.33 11.17 15.06
CA VAL A 8 -2.09 12.46 14.39
C VAL A 8 -1.19 12.30 13.16
N PHE A 9 -0.14 11.48 13.25
CA PHE A 9 0.71 11.18 12.09
C PHE A 9 -0.07 10.45 10.99
N TYR A 10 -0.94 9.50 11.37
CA TYR A 10 -1.84 8.82 10.44
C TYR A 10 -2.82 9.78 9.79
N SER A 11 -3.47 10.64 10.57
CA SER A 11 -4.39 11.64 10.05
C SER A 11 -3.67 12.56 9.05
N GLN A 12 -2.53 13.11 9.42
CA GLN A 12 -1.73 13.96 8.53
C GLN A 12 -1.18 13.22 7.30
N LEU A 13 -0.77 11.95 7.46
CA LEU A 13 -0.30 11.14 6.34
C LEU A 13 -1.43 10.79 5.36
N MET A 14 -2.66 10.67 5.87
CA MET A 14 -3.86 10.41 5.07
C MET A 14 -4.48 11.69 4.48
N ASP A 15 -4.41 12.82 5.21
CA ASP A 15 -4.88 14.13 4.77
C ASP A 15 -3.98 14.73 3.67
N ASP A 16 -2.69 14.42 3.68
CA ASP A 16 -1.74 14.74 2.61
C ASP A 16 -1.82 13.80 1.39
N LEU A 17 -2.76 12.85 1.36
CA LEU A 17 -3.09 12.15 0.13
C LEU A 17 -3.76 13.19 -0.80
N PRO A 18 -3.12 13.64 -1.88
CA PRO A 18 -3.83 14.47 -2.83
C PRO A 18 -5.04 13.68 -3.29
N GLU A 19 -6.22 14.30 -3.19
CA GLU A 19 -7.41 13.88 -3.93
C GLU A 19 -7.08 13.95 -5.44
N VAL A 20 -6.33 12.96 -5.93
CA VAL A 20 -5.99 12.82 -7.37
C VAL A 20 -7.26 12.66 -8.22
N ALA A 21 -8.43 12.60 -7.58
CA ALA A 21 -9.73 12.61 -8.25
C ALA A 21 -10.29 14.01 -8.54
N ALA A 22 -9.78 15.09 -7.94
CA ALA A 22 -10.38 16.42 -8.07
C ALA A 22 -9.90 17.19 -9.31
N GLU A 23 -8.67 17.01 -9.75
CA GLU A 23 -8.12 17.84 -10.84
C GLU A 23 -8.44 17.30 -12.25
N ALA A 24 -8.68 16.01 -12.43
CA ALA A 24 -9.14 15.47 -13.73
C ALA A 24 -10.58 15.85 -14.06
N SER A 25 -11.37 16.34 -13.10
CA SER A 25 -12.78 16.74 -13.26
C SER A 25 -12.97 18.21 -13.60
N ALA A 26 -11.94 19.06 -13.52
CA ALA A 26 -12.06 20.49 -13.79
C ALA A 26 -12.20 20.84 -15.29
N ALA A 27 -11.96 19.89 -16.19
CA ALA A 27 -12.10 20.07 -17.64
C ALA A 27 -13.48 19.66 -18.20
N SER A 28 -14.36 19.08 -17.39
CA SER A 28 -15.72 18.72 -17.78
C SER A 28 -16.68 19.13 -16.67
N GLY A 29 -17.45 20.18 -16.93
CA GLY A 29 -18.29 20.91 -15.98
C GLY A 29 -19.45 20.16 -15.37
N THR A 30 -19.21 19.03 -14.71
CA THR A 30 -20.22 18.32 -13.93
C THR A 30 -19.60 17.90 -12.59
N LYS A 31 -19.79 18.72 -11.55
CA LYS A 31 -19.53 18.33 -10.16
C LYS A 31 -20.49 17.19 -9.77
N VAL A 32 -20.08 15.95 -9.90
CA VAL A 32 -20.71 14.83 -9.19
C VAL A 32 -20.08 14.81 -7.79
N ALA A 33 -20.74 15.43 -6.84
CA ALA A 33 -20.48 15.22 -5.42
C ALA A 33 -20.78 13.76 -5.12
N TYR A 34 -19.75 12.92 -4.98
CA TYR A 34 -19.89 11.58 -4.40
C TYR A 34 -20.22 11.75 -2.91
N SER A 35 -21.52 11.79 -2.59
CA SER A 35 -21.99 11.44 -1.25
C SER A 35 -21.52 10.00 -1.00
N ALA A 36 -20.48 9.83 -0.19
CA ALA A 36 -19.98 8.51 0.17
C ALA A 36 -21.12 7.74 0.83
N ASN A 37 -21.72 6.78 0.12
CA ASN A 37 -22.69 5.87 0.69
C ASN A 37 -21.93 5.01 1.72
N PRO A 38 -22.21 5.15 3.06
CA PRO A 38 -21.47 4.43 4.10
C PRO A 38 -21.48 2.91 3.87
N LEU A 39 -22.56 2.39 3.26
CA LEU A 39 -22.69 0.97 2.94
C LEU A 39 -21.77 0.57 1.76
N ALA A 40 -21.59 1.45 0.77
CA ALA A 40 -20.65 1.20 -0.33
C ALA A 40 -19.20 1.16 0.18
N GLU A 41 -18.85 2.05 1.12
CA GLU A 41 -17.52 2.03 1.75
C GLU A 41 -17.31 0.74 2.57
N GLN A 42 -18.27 0.33 3.38
CA GLN A 42 -18.19 -0.92 4.14
C GLN A 42 -17.99 -2.14 3.23
N VAL A 43 -18.78 -2.23 2.17
CA VAL A 43 -18.69 -3.34 1.19
C VAL A 43 -17.36 -3.32 0.46
N TYR A 44 -16.88 -2.14 0.06
CA TYR A 44 -15.56 -1.99 -0.55
C TYR A 44 -14.45 -2.54 0.37
N GLN A 45 -14.46 -2.18 1.65
CA GLN A 45 -13.48 -2.66 2.62
C GLN A 45 -13.56 -4.18 2.81
N LEU A 46 -14.75 -4.75 2.89
CA LEU A 46 -14.94 -6.20 3.01
C LEU A 46 -14.39 -6.96 1.81
N ILE A 47 -14.74 -6.53 0.59
CA ILE A 47 -14.23 -7.16 -0.64
C ILE A 47 -12.70 -7.02 -0.74
N LYS A 48 -12.18 -5.83 -0.43
CA LYS A 48 -10.73 -5.57 -0.42
C LYS A 48 -10.01 -6.48 0.58
N GLN A 49 -10.58 -6.69 1.77
CA GLN A 49 -10.05 -7.63 2.74
C GLN A 49 -10.07 -9.08 2.25
N ASP A 50 -11.13 -9.49 1.53
CA ASP A 50 -11.23 -10.84 0.97
C ASP A 50 -10.22 -11.08 -0.17
N ILE A 51 -9.98 -10.08 -1.00
CA ILE A 51 -8.90 -10.11 -1.99
C ILE A 51 -7.52 -10.22 -1.28
N PHE A 52 -7.31 -9.45 -0.23
CA PHE A 52 -6.04 -9.42 0.51
C PHE A 52 -5.77 -10.68 1.34
N SER A 53 -6.81 -11.37 1.80
CA SER A 53 -6.71 -12.66 2.49
C SER A 53 -6.76 -13.86 1.56
N PHE A 54 -6.82 -13.62 0.24
CA PHE A 54 -7.00 -14.64 -0.79
C PHE A 54 -8.27 -15.50 -0.64
N ARG A 55 -9.30 -15.02 0.05
CA ARG A 55 -10.65 -15.61 0.00
C ARG A 55 -11.30 -15.36 -1.37
N LEU A 56 -11.07 -14.16 -1.94
CA LEU A 56 -11.22 -13.89 -3.37
C LEU A 56 -9.83 -14.03 -4.01
N PHE A 57 -9.63 -15.14 -4.68
CA PHE A 57 -8.33 -15.55 -5.19
C PHE A 57 -8.02 -14.85 -6.53
N PRO A 58 -6.74 -14.50 -6.82
CA PRO A 58 -6.34 -13.98 -8.12
C PRO A 58 -6.79 -14.90 -9.26
N GLY A 59 -7.53 -14.32 -10.20
CA GLY A 59 -8.17 -15.06 -11.31
C GLY A 59 -9.60 -15.52 -11.07
N ASP A 60 -10.09 -15.48 -9.83
CA ASP A 60 -11.48 -15.83 -9.51
C ASP A 60 -12.47 -14.93 -10.23
N ARG A 61 -13.58 -15.53 -10.70
CA ARG A 61 -14.64 -14.86 -11.42
C ARG A 61 -15.94 -14.95 -10.66
N PHE A 62 -16.73 -13.89 -10.70
CA PHE A 62 -18.03 -13.82 -10.03
C PHE A 62 -18.96 -12.83 -10.73
N SER A 63 -20.27 -12.98 -10.50
CA SER A 63 -21.26 -12.01 -10.95
C SER A 63 -21.54 -10.96 -9.89
N GLU A 64 -22.02 -9.77 -10.30
CA GLU A 64 -22.46 -8.71 -9.40
C GLU A 64 -23.59 -9.19 -8.45
N ASN A 65 -24.43 -10.10 -8.94
CA ASN A 65 -25.54 -10.65 -8.14
C ASN A 65 -25.05 -11.58 -7.04
N ASP A 66 -24.14 -12.50 -7.36
CA ASP A 66 -23.66 -13.50 -6.41
C ASP A 66 -22.91 -12.83 -5.27
N ILE A 67 -22.05 -11.86 -5.58
CA ILE A 67 -21.29 -11.14 -4.57
C ILE A 67 -22.18 -10.20 -3.73
N ALA A 68 -23.19 -9.56 -4.35
CA ALA A 68 -24.17 -8.75 -3.62
C ALA A 68 -25.00 -9.59 -2.64
N GLN A 69 -25.42 -10.79 -3.06
CA GLN A 69 -26.10 -11.75 -2.21
C GLN A 69 -25.23 -12.23 -1.05
N HIS A 70 -23.94 -12.54 -1.32
CA HIS A 70 -22.99 -12.99 -0.31
C HIS A 70 -22.81 -11.98 0.82
N TYR A 71 -22.65 -10.69 0.48
CA TYR A 71 -22.48 -9.62 1.47
C TYR A 71 -23.83 -9.04 1.99
N GLY A 72 -24.98 -9.54 1.54
CA GLY A 72 -26.29 -9.12 2.01
C GLY A 72 -26.65 -7.67 1.67
N VAL A 73 -26.17 -7.15 0.54
CA VAL A 73 -26.39 -5.77 0.11
C VAL A 73 -27.12 -5.68 -1.22
N SER A 74 -27.73 -4.53 -1.52
CA SER A 74 -28.34 -4.27 -2.81
C SER A 74 -27.26 -3.98 -3.89
N ARG A 75 -27.66 -4.04 -5.17
CA ARG A 75 -26.75 -3.86 -6.31
C ARG A 75 -26.08 -2.49 -6.35
N THR A 76 -26.73 -1.43 -5.91
CA THR A 76 -26.19 -0.06 -6.02
C THR A 76 -24.92 0.11 -5.20
N PRO A 77 -24.90 -0.08 -3.86
CA PRO A 77 -23.66 0.01 -3.08
C PRO A 77 -22.62 -1.01 -3.51
N MET A 78 -23.03 -2.21 -3.93
CA MET A 78 -22.12 -3.22 -4.46
C MET A 78 -21.41 -2.74 -5.72
N ARG A 79 -22.14 -2.17 -6.67
CA ARG A 79 -21.59 -1.65 -7.93
C ARG A 79 -20.60 -0.53 -7.70
N ASP A 80 -20.92 0.40 -6.78
CA ASP A 80 -20.00 1.50 -6.42
C ASP A 80 -18.67 0.96 -5.85
N ALA A 81 -18.74 -0.03 -4.96
CA ALA A 81 -17.57 -0.71 -4.40
C ALA A 81 -16.73 -1.43 -5.50
N LEU A 82 -17.38 -2.17 -6.38
CA LEU A 82 -16.71 -2.91 -7.46
C LEU A 82 -16.04 -1.98 -8.47
N PHE A 83 -16.67 -0.86 -8.85
CA PHE A 83 -16.05 0.13 -9.73
C PHE A 83 -14.87 0.85 -9.07
N ARG A 84 -14.89 1.01 -7.75
CA ARG A 84 -13.72 1.53 -7.04
C ARG A 84 -12.56 0.54 -7.07
N LEU A 85 -12.80 -0.73 -6.76
CA LEU A 85 -11.80 -1.80 -6.86
C LEU A 85 -11.25 -1.98 -8.28
N LEU A 86 -12.09 -1.78 -9.31
CA LEU A 86 -11.66 -1.75 -10.72
C LEU A 86 -10.67 -0.60 -10.97
N ARG A 87 -10.99 0.62 -10.51
CA ARG A 87 -10.10 1.79 -10.68
C ARG A 87 -8.78 1.61 -9.95
N GLU A 88 -8.80 0.97 -8.79
CA GLU A 88 -7.61 0.65 -8.00
C GLU A 88 -6.82 -0.56 -8.58
N GLY A 89 -7.36 -1.26 -9.59
CA GLY A 89 -6.69 -2.37 -10.26
C GLY A 89 -6.73 -3.70 -9.51
N TYR A 90 -7.65 -3.87 -8.56
CA TYR A 90 -7.89 -5.14 -7.88
C TYR A 90 -8.83 -6.06 -8.65
N LEU A 91 -9.72 -5.47 -9.43
CA LEU A 91 -10.68 -6.18 -10.27
C LEU A 91 -10.53 -5.75 -11.72
N GLU A 92 -10.95 -6.63 -12.62
CA GLU A 92 -11.16 -6.34 -14.05
C GLU A 92 -12.55 -6.80 -14.49
N VAL A 93 -13.08 -6.16 -15.55
CA VAL A 93 -14.34 -6.58 -16.15
C VAL A 93 -14.09 -7.84 -16.95
N GLY A 94 -14.72 -8.93 -16.54
CA GLY A 94 -14.65 -10.21 -17.23
C GLY A 94 -15.55 -10.28 -18.48
N PHE A 95 -15.29 -11.28 -19.30
CA PHE A 95 -16.11 -11.59 -20.46
C PHE A 95 -17.58 -11.84 -20.05
N ARG A 96 -18.55 -11.25 -20.77
CA ARG A 96 -20.01 -11.33 -20.52
C ARG A 96 -20.50 -10.61 -19.26
N ARG A 97 -19.91 -9.45 -18.91
CA ARG A 97 -20.33 -8.56 -17.80
C ARG A 97 -20.15 -9.13 -16.38
N GLY A 98 -19.23 -10.06 -16.20
CA GLY A 98 -18.79 -10.48 -14.87
C GLY A 98 -17.59 -9.68 -14.38
N TRP A 99 -17.14 -10.01 -13.20
CA TRP A 99 -15.95 -9.46 -12.54
C TRP A 99 -14.90 -10.55 -12.42
N LYS A 100 -13.63 -10.17 -12.47
CA LYS A 100 -12.50 -11.07 -12.25
C LYS A 100 -11.51 -10.38 -11.30
N VAL A 101 -11.02 -11.11 -10.32
CA VAL A 101 -9.90 -10.66 -9.48
C VAL A 101 -8.64 -10.63 -10.35
N CYS A 102 -7.93 -9.49 -10.34
CA CYS A 102 -6.70 -9.37 -11.12
C CYS A 102 -5.68 -10.42 -10.72
N GLU A 103 -5.04 -11.02 -11.72
CA GLU A 103 -3.95 -11.97 -11.50
C GLU A 103 -2.70 -11.25 -11.01
N ILE A 104 -1.91 -11.93 -10.16
CA ILE A 104 -0.62 -11.41 -9.71
C ILE A 104 0.43 -11.71 -10.78
N ASP A 105 0.80 -10.69 -11.53
CA ASP A 105 1.89 -10.76 -12.50
C ASP A 105 3.23 -10.44 -11.80
N PHE A 106 3.99 -11.48 -11.49
CA PHE A 106 5.29 -11.34 -10.82
C PHE A 106 6.32 -10.57 -11.65
N ASN A 107 6.28 -10.65 -12.99
CA ASN A 107 7.20 -9.88 -13.84
C ASN A 107 6.88 -8.38 -13.75
N ARG A 108 5.59 -8.05 -13.76
CA ARG A 108 5.14 -6.67 -13.56
C ARG A 108 5.47 -6.16 -12.15
N LEU A 109 5.30 -6.99 -11.13
CA LEU A 109 5.71 -6.64 -9.76
C LEU A 109 7.21 -6.35 -9.68
N ASP A 110 8.06 -7.16 -10.30
CA ASP A 110 9.49 -6.95 -10.34
C ASP A 110 9.84 -5.59 -10.96
N GLN A 111 9.20 -5.22 -12.07
CA GLN A 111 9.41 -3.92 -12.74
C GLN A 111 8.93 -2.74 -11.86
N ILE A 112 7.82 -2.91 -11.13
CA ILE A 112 7.30 -1.88 -10.22
C ILE A 112 8.26 -1.67 -9.03
N TYR A 113 8.80 -2.75 -8.45
CA TYR A 113 9.82 -2.66 -7.40
C TYR A 113 11.11 -2.01 -7.89
N ASP A 114 11.53 -2.30 -9.11
CA ASP A 114 12.71 -1.66 -9.70
C ASP A 114 12.50 -0.15 -9.89
N LEU A 115 11.31 0.27 -10.37
CA LEU A 115 10.95 1.69 -10.47
C LEU A 115 10.89 2.35 -9.08
N ARG A 116 10.32 1.68 -8.07
CA ARG A 116 10.31 2.15 -6.69
C ARG A 116 11.72 2.43 -6.18
N ILE A 117 12.66 1.49 -6.39
CA ILE A 117 14.06 1.65 -6.00
C ILE A 117 14.67 2.89 -6.67
N VAL A 118 14.43 3.10 -7.96
CA VAL A 118 14.94 4.28 -8.68
C VAL A 118 14.43 5.58 -8.08
N LEU A 119 13.14 5.67 -7.80
CA LEU A 119 12.51 6.86 -7.21
C LEU A 119 13.06 7.15 -5.80
N GLU A 120 13.12 6.13 -4.96
CA GLU A 120 13.56 6.30 -3.57
C GLU A 120 15.06 6.60 -3.45
N LEU A 121 15.92 6.04 -4.31
CA LEU A 121 17.32 6.40 -4.36
C LEU A 121 17.53 7.84 -4.82
N ALA A 122 16.80 8.28 -5.86
CA ALA A 122 16.83 9.67 -6.31
C ALA A 122 16.31 10.64 -5.24
N ALA A 123 15.38 10.18 -4.37
CA ALA A 123 14.94 10.95 -3.22
C ALA A 123 16.06 11.09 -2.18
N ILE A 124 16.74 10.00 -1.77
CA ILE A 124 17.82 10.04 -0.79
C ILE A 124 18.94 11.02 -1.21
N GLU A 125 19.31 11.06 -2.49
CA GLU A 125 20.31 12.00 -2.99
C GLU A 125 19.92 13.47 -2.78
N ARG A 126 18.63 13.76 -2.65
CA ARG A 126 18.08 15.12 -2.47
C ARG A 126 17.79 15.48 -1.00
N LEU A 127 17.97 14.55 -0.05
CA LEU A 127 17.69 14.80 1.37
C LEU A 127 18.72 15.68 2.06
N SER A 128 19.82 16.04 1.41
CA SER A 128 20.73 17.09 1.91
C SER A 128 20.00 18.44 1.89
N GLY A 129 19.54 18.90 3.06
CA GLY A 129 18.68 20.08 3.21
C GLY A 129 17.18 19.80 3.25
N ALA A 130 16.79 18.56 3.45
CA ALA A 130 15.39 18.17 3.65
C ALA A 130 14.75 18.91 4.84
N PRO A 131 13.43 19.15 4.83
CA PRO A 131 12.71 19.71 5.97
C PRO A 131 12.96 18.90 7.23
N GLN A 132 13.48 19.55 8.28
CA GLN A 132 13.88 18.88 9.52
C GLN A 132 12.69 18.24 10.24
N ASP A 133 11.50 18.86 10.16
CA ASP A 133 10.27 18.37 10.78
C ASP A 133 9.82 17.01 10.23
N VAL A 134 10.01 16.75 8.92
CA VAL A 134 9.72 15.44 8.31
C VAL A 134 10.71 14.39 8.80
N MET A 135 11.99 14.73 8.85
CA MET A 135 13.04 13.82 9.34
C MET A 135 12.86 13.49 10.81
N ASP A 136 12.47 14.46 11.63
CA ASP A 136 12.22 14.27 13.07
C ASP A 136 11.02 13.35 13.32
N LYS A 137 9.95 13.48 12.53
CA LYS A 137 8.80 12.57 12.59
C LYS A 137 9.19 11.14 12.25
N LEU A 138 10.01 10.93 11.22
CA LEU A 138 10.50 9.61 10.86
C LEU A 138 11.38 9.00 11.97
N ARG A 139 12.27 9.79 12.59
CA ARG A 139 13.09 9.33 13.72
C ARG A 139 12.26 8.95 14.95
N ALA A 140 11.23 9.73 15.26
CA ALA A 140 10.35 9.46 16.40
C ALA A 140 9.64 8.10 16.30
N ILE A 141 9.46 7.60 15.08
CA ILE A 141 8.84 6.29 14.83
C ILE A 141 9.90 5.18 14.81
N TRP A 142 11.01 5.40 14.10
CA TRP A 142 11.92 4.33 13.71
C TRP A 142 13.18 4.23 14.58
N CYS A 143 13.56 5.30 15.31
CA CYS A 143 14.71 5.32 16.19
C CYS A 143 14.27 5.18 17.66
N VAL A 144 13.64 4.06 17.99
CA VAL A 144 13.07 3.75 19.31
C VAL A 144 13.66 2.46 19.86
N ASP A 145 13.62 2.31 21.20
CA ASP A 145 14.07 1.10 21.87
C ASP A 145 13.17 -0.11 21.53
N GLU A 146 13.72 -1.31 21.65
CA GLU A 146 13.03 -2.55 21.24
C GLU A 146 11.65 -2.73 21.92
N GLY A 147 11.55 -2.36 23.20
CA GLY A 147 10.29 -2.43 23.95
C GLY A 147 9.21 -1.43 23.54
N GLU A 148 9.56 -0.51 22.66
CA GLU A 148 8.66 0.54 22.17
C GLU A 148 8.25 0.33 20.71
N ARG A 149 8.79 -0.72 20.07
CA ARG A 149 8.49 -1.06 18.67
C ARG A 149 7.07 -1.58 18.52
N GLU A 150 6.41 -1.17 17.44
CA GLU A 150 5.10 -1.69 17.06
C GLU A 150 5.23 -3.16 16.63
N SER A 151 4.23 -3.98 16.96
CA SER A 151 4.22 -5.41 16.64
C SER A 151 2.99 -5.86 15.86
N ASP A 152 1.93 -5.02 15.80
CA ASP A 152 0.75 -5.31 14.99
C ASP A 152 1.09 -5.26 13.50
N PRO A 153 0.88 -6.35 12.74
CA PRO A 153 1.26 -6.42 11.33
C PRO A 153 0.60 -5.35 10.45
N VAL A 154 -0.64 -4.96 10.76
CA VAL A 154 -1.37 -3.97 9.96
C VAL A 154 -0.77 -2.58 10.19
N THR A 155 -0.54 -2.23 11.45
CA THR A 155 0.09 -0.96 11.84
C THR A 155 1.52 -0.88 11.28
N MET A 156 2.30 -1.97 11.39
CA MET A 156 3.65 -2.03 10.84
C MET A 156 3.70 -1.81 9.32
N PHE A 157 2.79 -2.42 8.59
CA PHE A 157 2.66 -2.20 7.15
C PHE A 157 2.42 -0.71 6.82
N MET A 158 1.54 -0.05 7.57
CA MET A 158 1.24 1.37 7.36
C MET A 158 2.43 2.27 7.73
N LEU A 159 3.12 1.98 8.84
CA LEU A 159 4.34 2.71 9.25
C LEU A 159 5.45 2.57 8.20
N ASP A 160 5.68 1.37 7.68
CA ASP A 160 6.65 1.11 6.63
C ASP A 160 6.32 1.89 5.34
N GLU A 161 5.06 1.90 4.92
CA GLU A 161 4.61 2.70 3.79
C GLU A 161 4.84 4.19 4.02
N GLY A 162 4.54 4.66 5.24
CA GLY A 162 4.79 6.04 5.69
C GLY A 162 6.26 6.42 5.67
N PHE A 163 7.17 5.52 6.03
CA PHE A 163 8.62 5.74 5.97
C PHE A 163 9.07 6.05 4.54
N HIS A 164 8.78 5.16 3.61
CA HIS A 164 9.21 5.31 2.22
C HIS A 164 8.60 6.56 1.56
N ARG A 165 7.31 6.79 1.79
CA ARG A 165 6.62 7.99 1.32
C ARG A 165 7.22 9.26 1.94
N GLY A 166 7.55 9.24 3.23
CA GLY A 166 8.16 10.34 3.94
C GLY A 166 9.52 10.73 3.35
N LEU A 167 10.39 9.75 3.03
CA LEU A 167 11.65 10.01 2.35
C LEU A 167 11.46 10.69 0.99
N VAL A 168 10.51 10.20 0.18
CA VAL A 168 10.23 10.78 -1.14
C VAL A 168 9.59 12.16 -1.04
N SER A 169 8.71 12.37 -0.06
CA SER A 169 8.10 13.69 0.20
C SER A 169 9.14 14.71 0.62
N ALA A 170 10.07 14.34 1.52
CA ALA A 170 11.15 15.20 2.00
C ALA A 170 12.12 15.64 0.89
N ALA A 171 12.19 14.92 -0.22
CA ALA A 171 12.98 15.29 -1.38
C ALA A 171 12.42 16.50 -2.17
N GLY A 172 11.23 17.02 -1.81
CA GLY A 172 10.65 18.26 -2.34
C GLY A 172 10.23 18.18 -3.82
N ASN A 173 10.01 16.98 -4.36
CA ASN A 173 9.56 16.79 -5.75
C ASN A 173 8.18 16.14 -5.79
N ASN A 174 7.14 16.96 -5.98
CA ASN A 174 5.75 16.51 -5.97
C ASN A 174 5.40 15.50 -7.07
N GLU A 175 6.01 15.59 -8.25
CA GLU A 175 5.80 14.60 -9.31
C GLU A 175 6.44 13.25 -8.97
N MET A 176 7.63 13.26 -8.35
CA MET A 176 8.26 12.05 -7.84
C MET A 176 7.39 11.39 -6.77
N LEU A 177 6.83 12.18 -5.85
CA LEU A 177 5.91 11.68 -4.82
C LEU A 177 4.62 11.11 -5.43
N ARG A 178 4.04 11.78 -6.43
CA ARG A 178 2.85 11.29 -7.14
C ARG A 178 3.10 9.93 -7.78
N VAL A 179 4.19 9.80 -8.54
CA VAL A 179 4.54 8.53 -9.19
C VAL A 179 4.87 7.45 -8.17
N HIS A 180 5.56 7.79 -7.07
CA HIS A 180 5.86 6.85 -5.98
C HIS A 180 4.57 6.32 -5.31
N ASN A 181 3.57 7.18 -5.08
CA ASN A 181 2.28 6.77 -4.53
C ASN A 181 1.55 5.79 -5.48
N GLU A 182 1.55 6.06 -6.79
CA GLU A 182 0.96 5.15 -7.79
C GLU A 182 1.68 3.79 -7.82
N VAL A 183 3.01 3.79 -7.75
CA VAL A 183 3.84 2.58 -7.69
C VAL A 183 3.53 1.79 -6.43
N THR A 184 3.47 2.47 -5.28
CA THR A 184 3.18 1.87 -3.97
C THR A 184 1.79 1.23 -3.95
N GLU A 185 0.77 1.90 -4.46
CA GLU A 185 -0.60 1.37 -4.51
C GLU A 185 -0.67 0.06 -5.31
N ARG A 186 0.05 -0.04 -6.43
CA ARG A 186 0.06 -1.25 -7.28
C ARG A 186 0.68 -2.49 -6.62
N ILE A 187 1.59 -2.32 -5.67
CA ILE A 187 2.24 -3.43 -4.95
C ILE A 187 1.65 -3.64 -3.55
N ARG A 188 0.71 -2.79 -3.12
CA ARG A 188 0.14 -2.80 -1.76
C ARG A 188 -0.48 -4.15 -1.40
N ILE A 189 -1.16 -4.79 -2.35
CA ILE A 189 -1.80 -6.09 -2.14
C ILE A 189 -0.80 -7.16 -1.63
N VAL A 190 0.42 -7.14 -2.15
CA VAL A 190 1.45 -8.12 -1.78
C VAL A 190 2.35 -7.64 -0.65
N ARG A 191 2.67 -6.34 -0.54
CA ARG A 191 3.58 -5.80 0.49
C ARG A 191 3.12 -6.04 1.91
N ARG A 192 1.82 -5.96 2.19
CA ARG A 192 1.30 -6.22 3.54
C ARG A 192 1.62 -7.62 4.06
N LEU A 193 1.93 -8.56 3.17
CA LEU A 193 2.30 -9.94 3.54
C LEU A 193 3.68 -10.01 4.20
N ASP A 194 4.55 -9.03 3.97
CA ASP A 194 5.91 -8.99 4.54
C ASP A 194 5.87 -8.98 6.08
N PHE A 195 4.90 -8.28 6.67
CA PHE A 195 4.77 -8.11 8.11
C PHE A 195 4.02 -9.23 8.84
N LEU A 196 3.59 -10.28 8.13
CA LEU A 196 3.02 -11.47 8.79
C LEU A 196 4.07 -12.27 9.59
N LYS A 197 5.36 -11.97 9.40
CA LYS A 197 6.46 -12.61 10.12
C LYS A 197 7.09 -11.65 11.13
N ALA A 198 7.03 -11.97 12.42
CA ALA A 198 7.54 -11.12 13.50
C ALA A 198 9.02 -10.72 13.35
N HIS A 199 9.89 -11.61 12.84
CA HIS A 199 11.30 -11.28 12.63
C HIS A 199 11.49 -10.17 11.58
N ARG A 200 10.57 -10.01 10.63
CA ARG A 200 10.62 -8.96 9.62
C ARG A 200 10.36 -7.58 10.24
N THR A 201 9.44 -7.50 11.19
CA THR A 201 9.14 -6.28 11.94
C THR A 201 10.40 -5.73 12.62
N SER A 202 11.11 -6.56 13.40
CA SER A 202 12.34 -6.13 14.08
C SER A 202 13.44 -5.71 13.10
N ALA A 203 13.66 -6.49 12.03
CA ALA A 203 14.64 -6.18 10.99
C ALA A 203 14.33 -4.83 10.31
N THR A 204 13.06 -4.52 10.05
CA THR A 204 12.62 -3.27 9.43
C THR A 204 12.97 -2.07 10.31
N TYR A 205 12.73 -2.13 11.63
CA TYR A 205 13.16 -1.08 12.55
C TYR A 205 14.66 -0.82 12.49
N ASP A 206 15.47 -1.88 12.54
CA ASP A 206 16.93 -1.76 12.51
C ASP A 206 17.43 -1.19 11.16
N GLU A 207 16.82 -1.59 10.05
CA GLU A 207 17.16 -1.12 8.72
C GLU A 207 16.78 0.36 8.54
N HIS A 208 15.55 0.77 8.91
CA HIS A 208 15.08 2.14 8.78
C HIS A 208 15.87 3.10 9.70
N SER A 209 16.11 2.72 10.95
CA SER A 209 16.93 3.51 11.88
C SER A 209 18.34 3.74 11.32
N LYS A 210 18.98 2.69 10.75
CA LYS A 210 20.30 2.82 10.12
C LYS A 210 20.28 3.76 8.91
N ILE A 211 19.24 3.65 8.05
CA ILE A 211 19.08 4.54 6.89
C ILE A 211 19.00 5.99 7.34
N LEU A 212 18.12 6.32 8.33
CA LEU A 212 17.98 7.67 8.86
C LEU A 212 19.29 8.20 9.45
N ASN A 213 19.99 7.39 10.23
CA ASN A 213 21.28 7.77 10.82
C ASN A 213 22.36 8.04 9.76
N LEU A 214 22.35 7.35 8.63
CA LEU A 214 23.26 7.59 7.50
C LEU A 214 22.92 8.90 6.79
N ILE A 215 21.64 9.18 6.57
CA ILE A 215 21.16 10.44 5.97
C ILE A 215 21.58 11.63 6.85
N ASP A 216 21.41 11.56 8.17
CA ASP A 216 21.79 12.61 9.11
C ASP A 216 23.29 12.93 9.11
N ARG A 217 24.11 11.92 8.82
CA ARG A 217 25.57 12.06 8.70
C ARG A 217 26.02 12.52 7.30
N GLY A 218 25.08 12.83 6.40
CA GLY A 218 25.39 13.22 5.03
C GLY A 218 25.91 12.06 4.15
N LYS A 219 25.70 10.80 4.56
CA LYS A 219 26.18 9.60 3.90
C LYS A 219 25.13 9.01 2.93
N SER A 220 24.63 9.85 2.02
CA SER A 220 23.55 9.48 1.10
C SER A 220 23.85 8.23 0.26
N GLY A 221 25.13 8.05 -0.15
CA GLY A 221 25.53 6.86 -0.90
C GLY A 221 25.38 5.56 -0.10
N GLU A 222 25.84 5.57 1.20
CA GLU A 222 25.70 4.40 2.08
C GLU A 222 24.21 4.13 2.41
N ALA A 223 23.44 5.20 2.67
CA ALA A 223 22.00 5.11 2.89
C ALA A 223 21.26 4.50 1.67
N GLY A 224 21.63 4.91 0.46
CA GLY A 224 21.07 4.37 -0.78
C GLY A 224 21.37 2.89 -0.99
N ILE A 225 22.58 2.43 -0.66
CA ILE A 225 22.94 1.00 -0.72
C ILE A 225 22.06 0.21 0.24
N LEU A 226 21.90 0.69 1.48
CA LEU A 226 21.09 0.01 2.49
C LEU A 226 19.60 0.01 2.12
N LEU A 227 19.05 1.13 1.62
CA LEU A 227 17.67 1.23 1.16
C LEU A 227 17.40 0.28 -0.01
N ARG A 228 18.30 0.20 -0.99
CA ARG A 228 18.18 -0.76 -2.10
C ARG A 228 18.15 -2.20 -1.59
N ALA A 229 19.03 -2.55 -0.66
CA ALA A 229 19.06 -3.89 -0.05
C ALA A 229 17.76 -4.20 0.69
N HIS A 230 17.25 -3.25 1.48
CA HIS A 230 15.99 -3.34 2.21
C HIS A 230 14.80 -3.62 1.27
N ILE A 231 14.62 -2.80 0.22
CA ILE A 231 13.53 -2.97 -0.74
C ILE A 231 13.67 -4.28 -1.52
N THR A 232 14.90 -4.67 -1.88
CA THR A 232 15.16 -5.92 -2.59
C THR A 232 14.82 -7.13 -1.72
N GLN A 233 15.17 -7.09 -0.42
CA GLN A 233 14.83 -8.15 0.53
C GLN A 233 13.31 -8.27 0.70
N SER A 234 12.61 -7.14 0.89
CA SER A 234 11.14 -7.12 0.94
C SER A 234 10.51 -7.73 -0.32
N LYS A 235 10.96 -7.34 -1.51
CA LYS A 235 10.53 -7.91 -2.81
C LYS A 235 10.64 -9.45 -2.83
N LEU A 236 11.77 -9.99 -2.38
CA LEU A 236 12.02 -11.44 -2.37
C LEU A 236 11.12 -12.18 -1.36
N GLU A 237 10.97 -11.64 -0.15
CA GLU A 237 10.13 -12.25 0.88
C GLU A 237 8.64 -12.21 0.49
N VAL A 238 8.15 -11.08 -0.01
CA VAL A 238 6.79 -10.92 -0.50
C VAL A 238 6.47 -11.92 -1.62
N ARG A 239 7.37 -12.07 -2.59
CA ARG A 239 7.22 -13.06 -3.67
C ARG A 239 7.09 -14.48 -3.13
N LYS A 240 7.94 -14.84 -2.16
CA LYS A 240 7.97 -16.15 -1.52
C LYS A 240 6.69 -16.47 -0.75
N ILE A 241 6.22 -15.49 0.06
CA ILE A 241 4.98 -15.62 0.83
C ILE A 241 3.79 -15.72 -0.12
N THR A 242 3.71 -14.85 -1.13
CA THR A 242 2.62 -14.86 -2.11
C THR A 242 2.53 -16.22 -2.83
N LEU A 243 3.64 -16.75 -3.31
CA LEU A 243 3.66 -18.08 -3.94
C LEU A 243 3.20 -19.19 -2.98
N SER A 244 3.62 -19.13 -1.71
CA SER A 244 3.16 -20.08 -0.69
C SER A 244 1.65 -19.96 -0.45
N MET A 245 1.13 -18.73 -0.31
CA MET A 245 -0.31 -18.50 -0.12
C MET A 245 -1.12 -18.94 -1.33
N LEU A 246 -0.66 -18.67 -2.55
CA LEU A 246 -1.30 -19.13 -3.78
C LEU A 246 -1.34 -20.66 -3.85
N ALA A 247 -0.36 -21.35 -3.30
CA ALA A 247 -0.34 -22.81 -3.24
C ALA A 247 -1.32 -23.39 -2.22
N THR A 248 -1.52 -22.71 -1.07
CA THR A 248 -2.37 -23.18 0.04
C THR A 248 -3.82 -22.74 -0.07
N ALA A 249 -4.11 -21.54 -0.53
CA ALA A 249 -5.45 -20.94 -0.56
C ALA A 249 -6.41 -21.58 -1.59
N ARG A 250 -5.93 -22.45 -2.47
CA ARG A 250 -6.81 -23.20 -3.41
C ARG A 250 -7.90 -24.02 -2.73
N ASN A 251 -7.79 -24.27 -1.44
CA ASN A 251 -8.72 -25.11 -0.67
C ASN A 251 -9.83 -24.33 0.07
N GLU A 252 -9.80 -23.00 0.09
CA GLU A 252 -10.73 -22.15 0.87
C GLU A 252 -11.49 -21.12 0.02
N LYS A 253 -11.89 -21.49 -1.18
CA LYS A 253 -12.63 -20.58 -2.08
C LYS A 253 -14.01 -20.25 -1.54
N LEU A 254 -14.44 -19.00 -1.79
CA LEU A 254 -15.83 -18.59 -1.56
C LEU A 254 -16.78 -19.38 -2.50
N PRO A 255 -17.99 -19.74 -2.03
CA PRO A 255 -18.86 -20.69 -2.74
C PRO A 255 -19.42 -20.18 -4.07
N PHE A 256 -19.30 -18.90 -4.38
CA PHE A 256 -19.84 -18.26 -5.58
C PHE A 256 -18.79 -17.92 -6.66
N VAL A 257 -17.52 -18.26 -6.43
CA VAL A 257 -16.43 -18.00 -7.39
C VAL A 257 -16.12 -19.21 -8.26
N SER A 258 -15.72 -18.95 -9.49
CA SER A 258 -15.38 -19.97 -10.49
C SER A 258 -13.95 -19.80 -11.02
#